data_ffcc2765e6d4f2982b6b395cd0a823cb
#
_entry.id   ffcc2765e6d4f2982b6b395cd0a823cb
#
_cell.length_a   1.000
_cell.length_b   1.000
_cell.length_c   1.000
_cell.angle_alpha   90.00
_cell.angle_beta   90.00
_cell.angle_gamma   90.00
#
_symmetry.space_group_name_H-M   'P 1'
#
loop_
_entity.id
_entity.type
_entity.pdbx_description
1 polymer ?
#
loop_
_entity_poly.entity_id
_entity_poly.type
_entity_poly.pdbx_seq_one_letter_code
_entity_poly.pdbx_strand_id
1 'polypeptide(L)'
;REGIPVAMVADGQAESFRRGRALLARAECAGGFDLYVLDILMPELSGIDTGRRLRALGAGGEIVYLTSSNDYAADSYDVRAFFYLLKPVEERKLFQVLDGAVAKLNRRRSNAVVVATADGPRRILLERIRYVERVGRCMRYYCTDDTIDSQTIRVSFREAAAPLLADRRFFQCGASFVLNFQHVTGVNGQTALLDNGRAVTLPRTAATDFKKAWGNYWLTETNEL
;
A
#
# COMPACT_ATOMS: atom_id res chain seq x y z
N ARG A 1 16.46 -2.96 -32.59
CA ARG A 1 16.99 -3.51 -31.32
C ARG A 1 15.83 -4.16 -30.59
N GLU A 2 15.89 -5.48 -30.40
CA GLU A 2 14.86 -6.24 -29.67
C GLU A 2 14.74 -5.70 -28.24
N GLY A 3 13.50 -5.37 -27.83
CA GLY A 3 13.22 -4.93 -26.48
C GLY A 3 13.41 -6.08 -25.50
N ILE A 4 14.18 -5.86 -24.43
CA ILE A 4 14.38 -6.82 -23.36
C ILE A 4 13.45 -6.42 -22.23
N PRO A 5 12.48 -7.28 -21.82
CA PRO A 5 11.68 -7.00 -20.65
C PRO A 5 12.55 -6.99 -19.39
N VAL A 6 12.35 -6.00 -18.57
CA VAL A 6 13.07 -5.81 -17.29
C VAL A 6 12.08 -5.91 -16.14
N ALA A 7 12.44 -6.61 -15.10
CA ALA A 7 11.68 -6.65 -13.86
C ALA A 7 12.56 -6.20 -12.70
N MET A 8 12.00 -5.45 -11.77
CA MET A 8 12.72 -4.84 -10.66
C MET A 8 12.01 -5.10 -9.33
N VAL A 9 12.80 -5.26 -8.27
CA VAL A 9 12.34 -5.25 -6.87
C VAL A 9 12.63 -3.88 -6.27
N ALA A 10 11.83 -3.43 -5.32
CA ALA A 10 11.95 -2.08 -4.76
C ALA A 10 13.24 -1.84 -3.92
N ASP A 11 14.01 -2.88 -3.63
CA ASP A 11 15.36 -2.79 -3.01
C ASP A 11 16.47 -2.47 -4.02
N GLY A 12 16.11 -2.18 -5.28
CA GLY A 12 17.04 -1.79 -6.34
C GLY A 12 17.63 -2.96 -7.14
N GLN A 13 17.23 -4.20 -6.88
CA GLN A 13 17.63 -5.34 -7.70
C GLN A 13 16.81 -5.38 -8.99
N ALA A 14 17.50 -5.49 -10.13
CA ALA A 14 16.89 -5.58 -11.45
C ALA A 14 17.30 -6.87 -12.16
N GLU A 15 16.32 -7.57 -12.71
CA GLU A 15 16.55 -8.74 -13.56
C GLU A 15 16.01 -8.46 -14.95
N SER A 16 16.73 -8.91 -15.99
CA SER A 16 16.29 -8.77 -17.38
C SER A 16 16.00 -10.16 -17.99
N PHE A 17 14.92 -10.22 -18.76
CA PHE A 17 14.44 -11.45 -19.40
C PHE A 17 14.32 -11.24 -20.90
N ARG A 18 14.74 -12.22 -21.69
CA ARG A 18 14.61 -12.13 -23.16
C ARG A 18 13.23 -12.53 -23.68
N ARG A 19 12.42 -13.22 -22.86
CA ARG A 19 11.11 -13.76 -23.24
C ARG A 19 10.12 -13.64 -22.08
N GLY A 20 8.86 -13.34 -22.36
CA GLY A 20 7.80 -13.27 -21.38
C GLY A 20 7.60 -14.57 -20.58
N ARG A 21 7.81 -15.74 -21.20
CA ARG A 21 7.73 -17.03 -20.50
C ARG A 21 8.77 -17.19 -19.41
N ALA A 22 10.00 -16.72 -19.62
CA ALA A 22 11.06 -16.80 -18.61
C ALA A 22 10.74 -15.91 -17.41
N LEU A 23 10.20 -14.71 -17.65
CA LEU A 23 9.72 -13.83 -16.60
C LEU A 23 8.58 -14.47 -15.77
N LEU A 24 7.61 -15.08 -16.44
CA LEU A 24 6.50 -15.78 -15.76
C LEU A 24 6.98 -16.93 -14.90
N ALA A 25 7.84 -17.80 -15.44
CA ALA A 25 8.42 -18.92 -14.68
C ALA A 25 9.18 -18.41 -13.42
N ARG A 26 9.92 -17.32 -13.55
CA ARG A 26 10.62 -16.71 -12.41
C ARG A 26 9.62 -16.15 -11.37
N ALA A 27 8.55 -15.49 -11.81
CA ALA A 27 7.51 -14.97 -10.94
C ALA A 27 6.75 -16.08 -10.19
N GLU A 28 6.49 -17.22 -10.83
CA GLU A 28 5.86 -18.40 -10.22
C GLU A 28 6.75 -19.06 -9.16
N CYS A 29 8.05 -19.22 -9.45
CA CYS A 29 8.95 -19.98 -8.58
C CYS A 29 9.44 -19.21 -7.36
N ALA A 30 9.65 -17.89 -7.48
CA ALA A 30 10.30 -17.10 -6.43
C ALA A 30 9.56 -15.82 -6.05
N GLY A 31 8.29 -15.74 -6.42
CA GLY A 31 7.45 -14.54 -6.20
C GLY A 31 7.62 -13.49 -7.28
N GLY A 32 6.63 -12.60 -7.35
CA GLY A 32 6.60 -11.50 -8.32
C GLY A 32 7.59 -10.39 -7.99
N PHE A 33 7.71 -9.48 -8.94
CA PHE A 33 8.49 -8.25 -8.79
C PHE A 33 7.56 -7.08 -8.43
N ASP A 34 8.13 -6.00 -7.90
CA ASP A 34 7.38 -4.78 -7.58
C ASP A 34 7.08 -3.94 -8.82
N LEU A 35 7.96 -3.96 -9.82
CA LEU A 35 7.83 -3.21 -11.06
C LEU A 35 8.25 -4.08 -12.25
N TYR A 36 7.44 -4.05 -13.29
CA TYR A 36 7.67 -4.70 -14.57
C TYR A 36 7.74 -3.66 -15.67
N VAL A 37 8.80 -3.67 -16.46
CA VAL A 37 8.91 -2.88 -17.69
C VAL A 37 8.89 -3.87 -18.86
N LEU A 38 7.82 -3.87 -19.64
CA LEU A 38 7.54 -4.87 -20.65
C LEU A 38 7.49 -4.24 -22.06
N ASP A 39 8.22 -4.82 -23.01
CA ASP A 39 7.91 -4.58 -24.41
C ASP A 39 6.65 -5.36 -24.79
N ILE A 40 5.76 -4.79 -25.58
CA ILE A 40 4.57 -5.46 -26.07
C ILE A 40 4.92 -6.40 -27.23
N LEU A 41 5.76 -5.92 -28.13
CA LEU A 41 6.15 -6.68 -29.33
C LEU A 41 7.29 -7.65 -29.00
N MET A 42 6.96 -8.76 -28.39
CA MET A 42 7.90 -9.84 -28.05
C MET A 42 7.56 -11.13 -28.80
N PRO A 43 8.57 -11.95 -29.17
CA PRO A 43 8.34 -13.25 -29.77
C PRO A 43 7.61 -14.20 -28.81
N GLU A 44 6.82 -15.14 -29.35
CA GLU A 44 6.09 -16.21 -28.67
C GLU A 44 4.95 -15.75 -27.75
N LEU A 45 5.17 -14.76 -26.90
CA LEU A 45 4.18 -14.24 -25.95
C LEU A 45 4.28 -12.72 -25.90
N SER A 46 3.20 -12.03 -26.24
CA SER A 46 3.15 -10.57 -26.21
C SER A 46 3.34 -10.03 -24.78
N GLY A 47 3.77 -8.77 -24.66
CA GLY A 47 3.84 -8.09 -23.37
C GLY A 47 2.47 -7.98 -22.70
N ILE A 48 1.40 -7.77 -23.47
CA ILE A 48 0.03 -7.74 -22.95
C ILE A 48 -0.37 -9.08 -22.35
N ASP A 49 -0.15 -10.19 -23.10
CA ASP A 49 -0.46 -11.52 -22.58
C ASP A 49 0.42 -11.90 -21.39
N THR A 50 1.67 -11.46 -21.39
CA THR A 50 2.57 -11.61 -20.23
C THR A 50 1.97 -10.88 -19.01
N GLY A 51 1.52 -9.64 -19.17
CA GLY A 51 0.86 -8.87 -18.12
C GLY A 51 -0.43 -9.52 -17.62
N ARG A 52 -1.30 -10.02 -18.51
CA ARG A 52 -2.52 -10.74 -18.14
C ARG A 52 -2.20 -11.98 -17.27
N ARG A 53 -1.18 -12.75 -17.66
CA ARG A 53 -0.75 -13.92 -16.88
C ARG A 53 -0.14 -13.55 -15.54
N LEU A 54 0.68 -12.48 -15.47
CA LEU A 54 1.17 -11.96 -14.20
C LEU A 54 0.01 -11.60 -13.24
N ARG A 55 -1.04 -10.95 -13.75
CA ARG A 55 -2.24 -10.65 -12.95
C ARG A 55 -2.99 -11.90 -12.52
N ALA A 56 -3.12 -12.89 -13.38
CA ALA A 56 -3.72 -14.19 -13.03
C ALA A 56 -2.94 -14.95 -11.95
N LEU A 57 -1.61 -14.81 -11.91
CA LEU A 57 -0.74 -15.32 -10.85
C LEU A 57 -0.80 -14.51 -9.54
N GLY A 58 -1.61 -13.43 -9.49
CA GLY A 58 -1.71 -12.57 -8.32
C GLY A 58 -0.56 -11.56 -8.17
N ALA A 59 0.27 -11.37 -9.19
CA ALA A 59 1.36 -10.40 -9.13
C ALA A 59 0.81 -8.96 -8.99
N GLY A 60 1.08 -8.33 -7.84
CA GLY A 60 0.61 -6.99 -7.49
C GLY A 60 1.51 -5.84 -7.97
N GLY A 61 2.65 -6.15 -8.60
CA GLY A 61 3.61 -5.15 -9.07
C GLY A 61 3.05 -4.22 -10.14
N GLU A 62 3.60 -3.01 -10.25
CA GLU A 62 3.22 -2.06 -11.29
C GLU A 62 3.78 -2.51 -12.64
N ILE A 63 3.01 -2.31 -13.72
CA ILE A 63 3.43 -2.66 -15.08
C ILE A 63 3.56 -1.39 -15.90
N VAL A 64 4.70 -1.17 -16.50
CA VAL A 64 4.98 -0.13 -17.49
C VAL A 64 5.24 -0.80 -18.84
N TYR A 65 4.45 -0.45 -19.85
CA TYR A 65 4.71 -0.90 -21.21
C TYR A 65 5.62 0.08 -21.95
N LEU A 66 6.61 -0.46 -22.66
CA LEU A 66 7.54 0.29 -23.50
C LEU A 66 7.56 -0.34 -24.88
N THR A 67 6.84 0.22 -25.85
CA THR A 67 6.60 -0.39 -27.17
C THR A 67 6.70 0.59 -28.32
N SER A 68 6.89 0.09 -29.53
CA SER A 68 6.87 0.86 -30.77
C SER A 68 5.51 0.94 -31.47
N SER A 69 4.45 0.29 -30.93
CA SER A 69 3.09 0.34 -31.48
C SER A 69 2.11 1.02 -30.53
N ASN A 70 1.15 1.78 -31.10
CA ASN A 70 0.05 2.41 -30.38
C ASN A 70 -1.21 1.50 -30.27
N ASP A 71 -1.25 0.40 -31.01
CA ASP A 71 -2.46 -0.39 -31.23
C ASP A 71 -2.96 -1.07 -29.95
N TYR A 72 -2.09 -1.25 -28.96
CA TYR A 72 -2.35 -1.98 -27.73
C TYR A 72 -2.64 -1.09 -26.51
N ALA A 73 -2.84 0.21 -26.72
CA ALA A 73 -3.10 1.14 -25.61
C ALA A 73 -4.38 0.77 -24.86
N ALA A 74 -5.45 0.39 -25.55
CA ALA A 74 -6.71 -0.07 -24.95
C ALA A 74 -6.50 -1.34 -24.12
N ASP A 75 -5.78 -2.34 -24.61
CA ASP A 75 -5.51 -3.60 -23.92
C ASP A 75 -4.68 -3.41 -22.64
N SER A 76 -3.90 -2.34 -22.55
CA SER A 76 -3.09 -2.04 -21.36
C SER A 76 -3.96 -1.69 -20.14
N TYR A 77 -5.18 -1.18 -20.33
CA TYR A 77 -6.14 -0.92 -19.27
C TYR A 77 -6.67 -2.20 -18.62
N ASP A 78 -6.91 -3.26 -19.40
CA ASP A 78 -7.38 -4.55 -18.89
C ASP A 78 -6.38 -5.17 -17.90
N VAL A 79 -5.09 -4.90 -18.13
CA VAL A 79 -3.99 -5.39 -17.29
C VAL A 79 -3.72 -4.46 -16.09
N ARG A 80 -4.42 -3.32 -16.01
CA ARG A 80 -4.17 -2.25 -15.04
C ARG A 80 -2.70 -1.82 -15.06
N ALA A 81 -2.19 -1.52 -16.28
CA ALA A 81 -0.85 -0.98 -16.43
C ALA A 81 -0.74 0.38 -15.75
N PHE A 82 0.41 0.65 -15.15
CA PHE A 82 0.69 1.95 -14.56
C PHE A 82 0.89 3.02 -15.63
N PHE A 83 1.61 2.67 -16.69
CA PHE A 83 1.87 3.59 -17.80
C PHE A 83 2.17 2.84 -19.10
N TYR A 84 2.00 3.57 -20.22
CA TYR A 84 2.27 3.11 -21.57
C TYR A 84 3.19 4.12 -22.25
N LEU A 85 4.38 3.70 -22.65
CA LEU A 85 5.40 4.53 -23.28
C LEU A 85 5.66 4.08 -24.71
N LEU A 86 5.70 5.02 -25.64
CA LEU A 86 6.07 4.78 -27.03
C LEU A 86 7.57 4.98 -27.26
N LYS A 87 8.19 4.05 -27.98
CA LYS A 87 9.56 4.19 -28.49
C LYS A 87 9.57 5.10 -29.73
N PRO A 88 10.58 5.97 -29.90
CA PRO A 88 11.68 6.25 -28.98
C PRO A 88 11.22 7.05 -27.76
N VAL A 89 11.64 6.64 -26.57
CA VAL A 89 11.30 7.34 -25.32
C VAL A 89 12.46 8.23 -24.88
N GLU A 90 12.16 9.44 -24.49
CA GLU A 90 13.12 10.33 -23.85
C GLU A 90 13.47 9.82 -22.46
N GLU A 91 14.75 9.81 -22.12
CA GLU A 91 15.25 9.34 -20.83
C GLU A 91 14.53 10.04 -19.67
N ARG A 92 14.37 11.36 -19.75
CA ARG A 92 13.64 12.15 -18.74
C ARG A 92 12.21 11.64 -18.51
N LYS A 93 11.49 11.32 -19.60
CA LYS A 93 10.12 10.79 -19.53
C LYS A 93 10.08 9.41 -18.88
N LEU A 94 11.04 8.55 -19.25
CA LEU A 94 11.16 7.22 -18.64
C LEU A 94 11.37 7.32 -17.13
N PHE A 95 12.33 8.12 -16.68
CA PHE A 95 12.59 8.30 -15.25
C PHE A 95 11.39 8.87 -14.51
N GLN A 96 10.68 9.86 -15.05
CA GLN A 96 9.46 10.38 -14.44
C GLN A 96 8.40 9.29 -14.21
N VAL A 97 8.22 8.41 -15.19
CA VAL A 97 7.26 7.29 -15.08
C VAL A 97 7.71 6.27 -14.04
N LEU A 98 9.00 5.91 -14.03
CA LEU A 98 9.57 4.99 -13.05
C LEU A 98 9.48 5.55 -11.63
N ASP A 99 9.83 6.82 -11.42
CA ASP A 99 9.70 7.51 -10.14
C ASP A 99 8.24 7.53 -9.65
N GLY A 100 7.30 7.79 -10.54
CA GLY A 100 5.87 7.70 -10.25
C GLY A 100 5.42 6.30 -9.82
N ALA A 101 5.90 5.26 -10.51
CA ALA A 101 5.62 3.87 -10.16
C ALA A 101 6.21 3.50 -8.79
N VAL A 102 7.46 3.87 -8.54
CA VAL A 102 8.13 3.66 -7.24
C VAL A 102 7.41 4.43 -6.12
N ALA A 103 7.02 5.67 -6.34
CA ALA A 103 6.25 6.46 -5.36
C ALA A 103 4.90 5.80 -5.03
N LYS A 104 4.21 5.20 -6.02
CA LYS A 104 2.97 4.44 -5.81
C LYS A 104 3.21 3.17 -5.01
N LEU A 105 4.29 2.44 -5.31
CA LEU A 105 4.68 1.24 -4.57
C LEU A 105 5.02 1.56 -3.12
N ASN A 106 5.79 2.62 -2.88
CA ASN A 106 6.14 3.07 -1.54
C ASN A 106 4.89 3.49 -0.75
N ARG A 107 3.95 4.20 -1.38
CA ARG A 107 2.64 4.52 -0.76
C ARG A 107 1.86 3.26 -0.38
N ARG A 108 1.84 2.23 -1.25
CA ARG A 108 1.20 0.94 -0.92
C ARG A 108 1.88 0.20 0.21
N ARG A 109 3.21 0.27 0.30
CA ARG A 109 3.99 -0.36 1.40
C ARG A 109 3.79 0.39 2.71
N SER A 110 3.88 1.71 2.69
CA SER A 110 3.65 2.56 3.86
C SER A 110 2.19 2.57 4.33
N ASN A 111 1.24 2.15 3.47
CA ASN A 111 -0.18 2.05 3.83
C ASN A 111 -0.52 0.72 4.54
N ALA A 112 0.44 0.06 5.15
CA ALA A 112 0.21 -1.17 5.90
C ALA A 112 1.19 -1.32 7.06
N VAL A 113 0.77 -2.02 8.10
CA VAL A 113 1.61 -2.47 9.20
C VAL A 113 1.68 -3.99 9.20
N VAL A 114 2.83 -4.54 9.56
CA VAL A 114 2.99 -5.98 9.80
C VAL A 114 2.96 -6.23 11.30
N VAL A 115 2.00 -7.04 11.74
CA VAL A 115 1.77 -7.38 13.14
C VAL A 115 2.14 -8.85 13.36
N ALA A 116 3.03 -9.12 14.30
CA ALA A 116 3.31 -10.48 14.73
C ALA A 116 2.12 -11.00 15.55
N THR A 117 1.46 -12.06 15.08
CA THR A 117 0.31 -12.73 15.76
C THR A 117 0.68 -14.14 16.17
N ALA A 118 -0.18 -14.81 16.95
CA ALA A 118 0.02 -16.21 17.34
C ALA A 118 0.15 -17.15 16.12
N ASP A 119 -0.56 -16.83 15.02
CA ASP A 119 -0.59 -17.65 13.79
C ASP A 119 0.48 -17.20 12.77
N GLY A 120 1.41 -16.32 13.15
CA GLY A 120 2.44 -15.78 12.30
C GLY A 120 2.24 -14.28 11.95
N PRO A 121 3.12 -13.68 11.16
CA PRO A 121 3.01 -12.27 10.80
C PRO A 121 1.82 -12.01 9.89
N ARG A 122 0.99 -11.01 10.24
CA ARG A 122 -0.15 -10.53 9.43
C ARG A 122 0.08 -9.10 8.97
N ARG A 123 -0.09 -8.88 7.66
CA ARG A 123 -0.10 -7.53 7.07
C ARG A 123 -1.50 -6.94 7.15
N ILE A 124 -1.63 -5.77 7.78
CA ILE A 124 -2.88 -5.04 7.94
C ILE A 124 -2.78 -3.71 7.22
N LEU A 125 -3.73 -3.40 6.34
CA LEU A 125 -3.81 -2.09 5.70
C LEU A 125 -4.22 -1.05 6.74
N LEU A 126 -3.54 0.08 6.79
CA LEU A 126 -3.81 1.13 7.77
C LEU A 126 -5.22 1.69 7.65
N GLU A 127 -5.76 1.78 6.43
CA GLU A 127 -7.14 2.20 6.16
C GLU A 127 -8.21 1.26 6.73
N ARG A 128 -7.85 0.00 7.03
CA ARG A 128 -8.76 -0.95 7.66
C ARG A 128 -8.78 -0.86 9.17
N ILE A 129 -7.79 -0.23 9.79
CA ILE A 129 -7.66 -0.14 11.24
C ILE A 129 -8.50 1.04 11.74
N ARG A 130 -9.58 0.76 12.47
CA ARG A 130 -10.38 1.78 13.15
C ARG A 130 -9.68 2.37 14.36
N TYR A 131 -9.21 1.46 15.20
CA TYR A 131 -8.46 1.83 16.40
C TYR A 131 -7.67 0.63 16.92
N VAL A 132 -6.71 0.93 17.79
CA VAL A 132 -5.90 -0.08 18.47
C VAL A 132 -5.91 0.22 19.96
N GLU A 133 -6.10 -0.81 20.77
CA GLU A 133 -6.00 -0.69 22.22
C GLU A 133 -5.07 -1.74 22.82
N ARG A 134 -4.54 -1.44 23.97
CA ARG A 134 -3.79 -2.39 24.77
C ARG A 134 -4.75 -3.28 25.57
N VAL A 135 -4.70 -4.57 25.32
CA VAL A 135 -5.45 -5.58 26.09
C VAL A 135 -4.45 -6.49 26.80
N GLY A 136 -4.31 -6.29 28.10
CA GLY A 136 -3.27 -6.99 28.87
C GLY A 136 -1.86 -6.65 28.38
N ARG A 137 -1.19 -7.65 27.80
CA ARG A 137 0.16 -7.51 27.24
C ARG A 137 0.20 -7.50 25.71
N CYS A 138 -0.96 -7.43 25.05
CA CYS A 138 -1.07 -7.44 23.59
C CYS A 138 -1.65 -6.13 23.09
N MET A 139 -1.42 -5.83 21.80
CA MET A 139 -2.14 -4.80 21.07
C MET A 139 -3.28 -5.47 20.31
N ARG A 140 -4.49 -4.98 20.49
CA ARG A 140 -5.68 -5.43 19.77
C ARG A 140 -6.05 -4.41 18.71
N TYR A 141 -6.00 -4.84 17.45
CA TYR A 141 -6.34 -4.06 16.26
C TYR A 141 -7.79 -4.33 15.89
N TYR A 142 -8.64 -3.32 15.99
CA TYR A 142 -10.03 -3.39 15.55
C TYR A 142 -10.11 -2.87 14.13
N CYS A 143 -10.27 -3.79 13.19
CA CYS A 143 -10.34 -3.50 11.77
C CYS A 143 -11.80 -3.38 11.29
N THR A 144 -11.98 -3.06 10.00
CA THR A 144 -13.30 -2.93 9.38
C THR A 144 -14.08 -4.23 9.37
N ASP A 145 -13.42 -5.36 9.25
CA ASP A 145 -13.98 -6.69 9.00
C ASP A 145 -13.55 -7.75 10.02
N ASP A 146 -12.45 -7.51 10.77
CA ASP A 146 -11.98 -8.46 11.77
C ASP A 146 -11.31 -7.75 12.98
N THR A 147 -10.90 -8.55 13.95
CA THR A 147 -10.10 -8.09 15.09
C THR A 147 -8.86 -8.97 15.19
N ILE A 148 -7.68 -8.34 15.33
CA ILE A 148 -6.40 -9.02 15.31
C ILE A 148 -5.65 -8.70 16.59
N ASP A 149 -5.19 -9.73 17.29
CA ASP A 149 -4.35 -9.59 18.47
C ASP A 149 -2.87 -9.79 18.09
N SER A 150 -2.02 -8.87 18.55
CA SER A 150 -0.58 -9.07 18.45
C SER A 150 -0.09 -10.15 19.42
N GLN A 151 1.12 -10.66 19.19
CA GLN A 151 1.87 -11.31 20.24
C GLN A 151 2.12 -10.35 21.40
N THR A 152 2.57 -10.91 22.54
CA THR A 152 2.94 -10.14 23.74
C THR A 152 3.97 -9.06 23.41
N ILE A 153 3.62 -7.79 23.67
CA ILE A 153 4.54 -6.66 23.57
C ILE A 153 5.44 -6.60 24.82
N ARG A 154 6.74 -6.38 24.58
CA ARG A 154 7.76 -6.27 25.64
C ARG A 154 8.25 -4.83 25.84
N VAL A 155 7.65 -3.91 25.12
CA VAL A 155 7.96 -2.48 25.10
C VAL A 155 6.73 -1.67 25.55
N SER A 156 6.86 -0.37 25.70
CA SER A 156 5.72 0.49 26.01
C SER A 156 4.68 0.46 24.85
N PHE A 157 3.41 0.76 25.17
CA PHE A 157 2.37 0.83 24.15
C PHE A 157 2.69 1.86 23.05
N ARG A 158 3.22 3.02 23.45
CA ARG A 158 3.63 4.08 22.51
C ARG A 158 4.70 3.60 21.53
N GLU A 159 5.67 2.89 22.04
CA GLU A 159 6.76 2.33 21.23
C GLU A 159 6.25 1.23 20.30
N ALA A 160 5.39 0.35 20.78
CA ALA A 160 4.74 -0.68 19.95
C ALA A 160 3.82 -0.07 18.87
N ALA A 161 3.17 1.06 19.17
CA ALA A 161 2.30 1.79 18.25
C ALA A 161 3.06 2.77 17.33
N ALA A 162 4.38 2.93 17.48
CA ALA A 162 5.17 3.89 16.70
C ALA A 162 4.99 3.75 15.17
N PRO A 163 4.88 2.56 14.57
CA PRO A 163 4.60 2.42 13.15
C PRO A 163 3.25 3.01 12.71
N LEU A 164 2.24 2.98 13.58
CA LEU A 164 0.95 3.63 13.34
C LEU A 164 1.05 5.13 13.52
N LEU A 165 1.71 5.56 14.60
CA LEU A 165 1.84 6.98 14.96
C LEU A 165 2.74 7.79 13.99
N ALA A 166 3.51 7.11 13.15
CA ALA A 166 4.24 7.73 12.04
C ALA A 166 3.31 8.19 10.90
N ASP A 167 2.07 7.68 10.85
CA ASP A 167 1.08 8.07 9.86
C ASP A 167 0.08 9.08 10.45
N ARG A 168 -0.16 10.19 9.74
CA ARG A 168 -1.01 11.31 10.19
C ARG A 168 -2.47 10.94 10.49
N ARG A 169 -2.92 9.77 10.02
CA ARG A 169 -4.27 9.26 10.31
C ARG A 169 -4.47 8.84 11.75
N PHE A 170 -3.40 8.50 12.45
CA PHE A 170 -3.48 7.91 13.77
C PHE A 170 -3.11 8.89 14.88
N PHE A 171 -3.92 8.87 15.92
CA PHE A 171 -3.70 9.70 17.10
C PHE A 171 -3.75 8.87 18.37
N GLN A 172 -2.74 9.02 19.22
CA GLN A 172 -2.69 8.35 20.52
C GLN A 172 -3.56 9.07 21.54
N CYS A 173 -4.55 8.37 22.09
CA CYS A 173 -5.43 8.85 23.14
C CYS A 173 -5.05 8.21 24.49
N GLY A 174 -4.26 8.89 25.28
CA GLY A 174 -3.77 8.39 26.56
C GLY A 174 -2.69 7.30 26.41
N ALA A 175 -2.58 6.42 27.42
CA ALA A 175 -1.48 5.48 27.56
C ALA A 175 -1.64 4.18 26.75
N SER A 176 -2.86 3.86 26.30
CA SER A 176 -3.19 2.50 25.81
C SER A 176 -4.16 2.45 24.63
N PHE A 177 -4.37 3.59 23.95
CA PHE A 177 -5.36 3.67 22.89
C PHE A 177 -4.87 4.55 21.73
N VAL A 178 -5.08 4.10 20.48
CA VAL A 178 -4.80 4.84 19.24
C VAL A 178 -6.02 4.79 18.36
N LEU A 179 -6.50 5.95 17.90
CA LEU A 179 -7.63 6.12 16.98
C LEU A 179 -7.15 6.49 15.58
N ASN A 180 -7.84 5.97 14.58
CA ASN A 180 -7.68 6.41 13.18
C ASN A 180 -8.74 7.48 12.86
N PHE A 181 -8.31 8.68 12.48
CA PHE A 181 -9.17 9.81 12.13
C PHE A 181 -10.15 9.51 10.98
N GLN A 182 -9.76 8.68 10.03
CA GLN A 182 -10.60 8.32 8.88
C GLN A 182 -11.88 7.59 9.28
N HIS A 183 -11.86 6.89 10.41
CA HIS A 183 -13.01 6.16 10.95
C HIS A 183 -13.81 6.94 12.00
N VAL A 184 -13.42 8.19 12.31
CA VAL A 184 -14.15 9.06 13.24
C VAL A 184 -15.12 9.94 12.47
N THR A 185 -16.42 9.75 12.71
CA THR A 185 -17.51 10.51 12.06
C THR A 185 -17.92 11.74 12.84
N GLY A 186 -17.57 11.83 14.12
CA GLY A 186 -17.88 12.99 14.94
C GLY A 186 -17.21 12.93 16.31
N VAL A 187 -17.00 14.13 16.90
CA VAL A 187 -16.43 14.27 18.25
C VAL A 187 -17.32 15.21 19.06
N ASN A 188 -17.88 14.69 20.16
CA ASN A 188 -18.70 15.46 21.08
C ASN A 188 -18.16 15.31 22.51
N GLY A 189 -17.63 16.42 23.08
CA GLY A 189 -17.01 16.41 24.39
C GLY A 189 -15.84 15.41 24.46
N GLN A 190 -15.98 14.39 25.28
CA GLN A 190 -15.02 13.28 25.44
C GLN A 190 -15.40 12.03 24.63
N THR A 191 -16.36 12.12 23.73
CA THR A 191 -16.82 10.98 22.94
C THR A 191 -16.46 11.14 21.48
N ALA A 192 -15.73 10.19 20.91
CA ALA A 192 -15.52 10.02 19.48
C ALA A 192 -16.50 8.96 18.95
N LEU A 193 -17.27 9.31 17.92
CA LEU A 193 -18.18 8.40 17.24
C LEU A 193 -17.48 7.82 16.02
N LEU A 194 -17.50 6.50 15.89
CA LEU A 194 -16.89 5.79 14.76
C LEU A 194 -17.92 5.49 13.65
N ASP A 195 -17.42 5.19 12.46
CA ASP A 195 -18.18 4.84 11.24
C ASP A 195 -19.09 3.60 11.40
N ASN A 196 -18.76 2.72 12.33
CA ASN A 196 -19.58 1.54 12.69
C ASN A 196 -20.61 1.82 13.79
N GLY A 197 -20.83 3.07 14.17
CA GLY A 197 -21.74 3.49 15.22
C GLY A 197 -21.23 3.32 16.66
N ARG A 198 -20.03 2.79 16.86
CA ARG A 198 -19.42 2.66 18.18
C ARG A 198 -18.98 4.03 18.69
N ALA A 199 -19.30 4.30 19.95
CA ALA A 199 -18.81 5.47 20.68
C ALA A 199 -17.59 5.07 21.52
N VAL A 200 -16.52 5.85 21.45
CA VAL A 200 -15.29 5.67 22.21
C VAL A 200 -15.09 6.85 23.14
N THR A 201 -14.92 6.58 24.44
CA THR A 201 -14.66 7.62 25.44
C THR A 201 -13.16 7.96 25.42
N LEU A 202 -12.86 9.22 25.12
CA LEU A 202 -11.51 9.77 25.15
C LEU A 202 -11.12 10.15 26.59
N PRO A 203 -9.87 9.92 27.02
CA PRO A 203 -9.37 10.47 28.25
C PRO A 203 -9.53 12.01 28.26
N ARG A 204 -9.96 12.57 29.41
CA ARG A 204 -10.20 14.01 29.55
C ARG A 204 -9.00 14.86 29.11
N THR A 205 -7.79 14.39 29.40
CA THR A 205 -6.53 15.06 29.03
C THR A 205 -6.23 15.02 27.54
N ALA A 206 -6.81 14.11 26.78
CA ALA A 206 -6.55 13.95 25.34
C ALA A 206 -7.71 14.48 24.47
N ALA A 207 -8.90 14.70 25.02
CA ALA A 207 -10.10 15.01 24.24
C ALA A 207 -9.98 16.32 23.44
N THR A 208 -9.41 17.37 24.06
CA THR A 208 -9.24 18.68 23.41
C THR A 208 -8.24 18.60 22.26
N ASP A 209 -7.09 17.97 22.51
CA ASP A 209 -6.03 17.81 21.49
C ASP A 209 -6.48 16.90 20.36
N PHE A 210 -7.21 15.83 20.69
CA PHE A 210 -7.80 14.94 19.69
C PHE A 210 -8.77 15.69 18.77
N LYS A 211 -9.72 16.45 19.34
CA LYS A 211 -10.69 17.22 18.56
C LYS A 211 -10.02 18.21 17.62
N LYS A 212 -9.00 18.92 18.11
CA LYS A 212 -8.21 19.86 17.31
C LYS A 212 -7.45 19.14 16.19
N ALA A 213 -6.77 18.04 16.50
CA ALA A 213 -6.01 17.26 15.54
C ALA A 213 -6.91 16.63 14.46
N TRP A 214 -8.07 16.08 14.85
CA TRP A 214 -9.07 15.53 13.93
C TRP A 214 -9.63 16.60 12.98
N GLY A 215 -9.96 17.80 13.49
CA GLY A 215 -10.39 18.92 12.64
C GLY A 215 -9.32 19.35 11.64
N ASN A 216 -8.07 19.48 12.08
CA ASN A 216 -6.95 19.84 11.22
C ASN A 216 -6.68 18.78 10.15
N TYR A 217 -6.82 17.49 10.49
CA TYR A 217 -6.64 16.39 9.54
C TYR A 217 -7.54 16.58 8.32
N TRP A 218 -8.84 16.80 8.51
CA TRP A 218 -9.80 16.97 7.42
C TRP A 218 -9.65 18.29 6.66
N LEU A 219 -9.31 19.38 7.35
CA LEU A 219 -9.07 20.68 6.70
C LEU A 219 -7.86 20.65 5.76
N THR A 220 -6.83 19.86 6.09
CA THR A 220 -5.64 19.71 5.24
C THR A 220 -5.94 18.86 4.01
N GLU A 221 -6.73 17.78 4.14
CA GLU A 221 -7.12 16.95 3.00
C GLU A 221 -8.01 17.68 1.99
N THR A 222 -8.85 18.63 2.46
CA THR A 222 -9.74 19.41 1.56
C THR A 222 -8.95 20.40 0.69
N ASN A 223 -7.74 20.80 1.09
CA ASN A 223 -6.90 21.73 0.34
C ASN A 223 -5.92 21.06 -0.64
N GLU A 224 -5.85 19.73 -0.68
CA GLU A 224 -4.99 18.97 -1.61
C GLU A 224 -5.78 18.41 -2.82
N LEU A 225 -7.09 18.74 -2.96
CA LEU A 225 -7.97 18.43 -4.09
C LEU A 225 -8.16 19.67 -4.99
#